data_eee2401d27212995347791904ea865ff
#
_entry.id   eee2401d27212995347791904ea865ff
#
_cell.length_a   1.000
_cell.length_b   1.000
_cell.length_c   1.000
_cell.angle_alpha   90.00
_cell.angle_beta   90.00
_cell.angle_gamma   90.00
#
_symmetry.space_group_name_H-M   'P 1'
#
loop_
_entity.id
_entity.type
_entity.pdbx_description
1 polymer ?
#
loop_
_entity_poly.entity_id
_entity_poly.type
_entity_poly.pdbx_seq_one_letter_code
_entity_poly.pdbx_strand_id
1 'polypeptide(L)'
;MEKISQRDIDWLSQSKNNFDVFSTERASFKRPPSKRKKVRYYFVGSLFLLVSLVFTPFFILIRMSVYLNLNQDWNAWMALGGGMGATILFLSLFFLFLFRKVKNRTLFYKVTLLSMAVLVGSFTIYGVGYLKSANAKTEAIREVYNTLHPILRIAVASTTLAEHNLVITDISRTKEDYIEMGLSPRESSYHYMQPTGYVHAVDIRTIGHSELRNVTLKWALTLMGLQTIRHVGTADHLHVALPTNF
;
A
#
# COMPACT_ATOMS: atom_id res chain seq x y z
N MET A 1 -34.36 -49.30 62.85
CA MET A 1 -33.12 -48.71 62.14
C MET A 1 -32.55 -49.85 61.33
N GLU A 2 -32.84 -49.82 60.01
CA GLU A 2 -32.29 -50.78 59.06
C GLU A 2 -30.73 -50.49 58.90
N LYS A 3 -29.90 -51.50 59.12
CA LYS A 3 -28.46 -51.40 58.97
C LYS A 3 -28.17 -51.42 57.49
N ILE A 4 -27.62 -50.29 56.97
CA ILE A 4 -27.11 -50.20 55.60
C ILE A 4 -26.09 -51.32 55.38
N SER A 5 -26.32 -52.16 54.36
CA SER A 5 -25.46 -53.28 54.03
C SER A 5 -24.17 -52.79 53.40
N GLN A 6 -23.04 -53.49 53.66
CA GLN A 6 -21.75 -53.21 53.01
C GLN A 6 -21.89 -53.22 51.46
N ARG A 7 -22.78 -54.04 50.91
CA ARG A 7 -23.10 -54.06 49.46
C ARG A 7 -23.66 -52.76 48.95
N ASP A 8 -24.47 -52.05 49.75
CA ASP A 8 -25.06 -50.77 49.34
C ASP A 8 -24.00 -49.66 49.31
N ILE A 9 -23.01 -49.73 50.19
CA ILE A 9 -21.88 -48.82 50.22
C ILE A 9 -20.98 -49.05 48.98
N ASP A 10 -20.67 -50.31 48.66
CA ASP A 10 -19.88 -50.68 47.50
C ASP A 10 -20.52 -50.28 46.19
N TRP A 11 -21.85 -50.46 46.08
CA TRP A 11 -22.62 -50.07 44.91
C TRP A 11 -22.64 -48.53 44.72
N LEU A 12 -22.74 -47.76 45.81
CA LEU A 12 -22.72 -46.31 45.79
C LEU A 12 -21.32 -45.78 45.35
N SER A 13 -20.23 -46.43 45.84
CA SER A 13 -18.86 -46.04 45.45
C SER A 13 -18.59 -46.34 43.96
N GLN A 14 -19.10 -47.47 43.47
CA GLN A 14 -18.94 -47.86 42.07
C GLN A 14 -19.77 -46.97 41.14
N SER A 15 -21.00 -46.60 41.56
CA SER A 15 -21.86 -45.65 40.86
C SER A 15 -21.22 -44.26 40.76
N LYS A 16 -20.57 -43.77 41.83
CA LYS A 16 -19.87 -42.48 41.83
C LYS A 16 -18.68 -42.46 40.84
N ASN A 17 -17.88 -43.53 40.83
CA ASN A 17 -16.76 -43.65 39.89
C ASN A 17 -17.21 -43.68 38.43
N ASN A 18 -18.36 -44.34 38.14
CA ASN A 18 -18.95 -44.32 36.78
C ASN A 18 -19.45 -42.90 36.39
N PHE A 19 -20.01 -42.13 37.35
CA PHE A 19 -20.43 -40.76 37.09
C PHE A 19 -19.26 -39.82 36.80
N ASP A 20 -18.13 -40.01 37.49
CA ASP A 20 -16.92 -39.20 37.26
C ASP A 20 -16.26 -39.51 35.93
N VAL A 21 -16.31 -40.75 35.41
CA VAL A 21 -15.85 -41.12 34.06
C VAL A 21 -16.68 -40.42 32.99
N PHE A 22 -17.99 -40.26 33.15
CA PHE A 22 -18.86 -39.52 32.22
C PHE A 22 -18.66 -37.99 32.32
N SER A 23 -18.14 -37.46 33.44
CA SER A 23 -17.89 -36.02 33.59
C SER A 23 -16.54 -35.58 33.00
N THR A 24 -15.55 -36.47 32.95
CA THR A 24 -14.22 -36.20 32.40
C THR A 24 -14.16 -36.36 30.87
N GLU A 25 -15.06 -37.06 30.25
CA GLU A 25 -15.20 -37.17 28.79
C GLU A 25 -16.00 -36.02 28.15
N ARG A 26 -16.17 -34.88 28.76
CA ARG A 26 -16.43 -33.68 27.98
C ARG A 26 -15.14 -33.27 27.25
N ALA A 27 -14.61 -34.16 26.44
CA ALA A 27 -13.72 -33.77 25.34
C ALA A 27 -14.37 -32.55 24.67
N SER A 28 -13.70 -31.43 24.67
CA SER A 28 -14.15 -30.20 24.02
C SER A 28 -14.37 -30.51 22.55
N PHE A 29 -15.51 -31.00 22.19
CA PHE A 29 -15.95 -31.17 20.81
C PHE A 29 -16.00 -29.75 20.24
N LYS A 30 -14.87 -29.27 19.71
CA LYS A 30 -14.82 -28.02 18.92
C LYS A 30 -15.75 -28.24 17.76
N ARG A 31 -17.00 -27.80 17.91
CA ARG A 31 -18.01 -27.88 16.84
C ARG A 31 -17.38 -27.34 15.57
N PRO A 32 -17.38 -28.09 14.47
CA PRO A 32 -16.83 -27.57 13.23
C PRO A 32 -17.53 -26.25 12.90
N PRO A 33 -16.81 -25.23 12.41
CA PRO A 33 -17.39 -23.93 12.14
C PRO A 33 -18.61 -24.11 11.23
N SER A 34 -19.73 -23.47 11.58
CA SER A 34 -20.96 -23.55 10.80
C SER A 34 -20.71 -23.18 9.34
N LYS A 35 -21.43 -23.78 8.38
CA LYS A 35 -21.27 -23.49 6.94
C LYS A 35 -21.30 -21.97 6.66
N ARG A 36 -22.14 -21.19 7.36
CA ARG A 36 -22.22 -19.72 7.28
C ARG A 36 -20.91 -19.03 7.72
N LYS A 37 -20.27 -19.53 8.78
CA LYS A 37 -18.95 -18.97 9.22
C LYS A 37 -17.88 -19.26 8.17
N LYS A 38 -17.82 -20.47 7.60
CA LYS A 38 -16.86 -20.81 6.52
C LYS A 38 -17.05 -19.91 5.29
N VAL A 39 -18.29 -19.72 4.83
CA VAL A 39 -18.58 -18.83 3.68
C VAL A 39 -18.12 -17.40 3.95
N ARG A 40 -18.37 -16.87 5.16
CA ARG A 40 -17.91 -15.53 5.55
C ARG A 40 -16.39 -15.42 5.54
N TYR A 41 -15.65 -16.43 6.03
CA TYR A 41 -14.18 -16.43 5.99
C TYR A 41 -13.64 -16.46 4.55
N TYR A 42 -14.23 -17.28 3.67
CA TYR A 42 -13.83 -17.30 2.26
C TYR A 42 -14.14 -15.98 1.56
N PHE A 43 -15.28 -15.37 1.83
CA PHE A 43 -15.65 -14.08 1.27
C PHE A 43 -14.69 -12.97 1.72
N VAL A 44 -14.42 -12.85 3.02
CA VAL A 44 -13.47 -11.87 3.57
C VAL A 44 -12.07 -12.12 3.04
N GLY A 45 -11.61 -13.37 3.00
CA GLY A 45 -10.32 -13.75 2.45
C GLY A 45 -10.18 -13.42 0.95
N SER A 46 -11.21 -13.66 0.16
CA SER A 46 -11.23 -13.33 -1.28
C SER A 46 -11.20 -11.81 -1.49
N LEU A 47 -11.97 -11.06 -0.70
CA LEU A 47 -11.98 -9.60 -0.75
C LEU A 47 -10.61 -9.02 -0.39
N PHE A 48 -9.99 -9.52 0.68
CA PHE A 48 -8.65 -9.11 1.09
C PHE A 48 -7.60 -9.42 0.01
N LEU A 49 -7.66 -10.61 -0.60
CA LEU A 49 -6.77 -11.00 -1.70
C LEU A 49 -6.95 -10.09 -2.91
N LEU A 50 -8.18 -9.75 -3.27
CA LEU A 50 -8.49 -8.87 -4.39
C LEU A 50 -7.98 -7.45 -4.13
N VAL A 51 -8.22 -6.90 -2.95
CA VAL A 51 -7.70 -5.58 -2.54
C VAL A 51 -6.17 -5.59 -2.57
N SER A 52 -5.54 -6.63 -1.99
CA SER A 52 -4.08 -6.76 -2.01
C SER A 52 -3.54 -6.83 -3.43
N LEU A 53 -4.18 -7.56 -4.33
CA LEU A 53 -3.77 -7.67 -5.73
C LEU A 53 -3.80 -6.32 -6.46
N VAL A 54 -4.76 -5.47 -6.13
CA VAL A 54 -4.88 -4.12 -6.74
C VAL A 54 -3.80 -3.18 -6.22
N PHE A 55 -3.53 -3.15 -4.92
CA PHE A 55 -2.62 -2.18 -4.31
C PHE A 55 -1.15 -2.61 -4.30
N THR A 56 -0.85 -3.91 -4.16
CA THR A 56 0.53 -4.42 -4.06
C THR A 56 1.41 -4.06 -5.26
N PRO A 57 0.94 -4.09 -6.52
CA PRO A 57 1.77 -3.72 -7.66
C PRO A 57 2.28 -2.28 -7.60
N PHE A 58 1.43 -1.32 -7.21
CA PHE A 58 1.81 0.08 -7.05
C PHE A 58 2.82 0.25 -5.92
N PHE A 59 2.61 -0.46 -4.81
CA PHE A 59 3.53 -0.48 -3.69
C PHE A 59 4.91 -1.01 -4.10
N ILE A 60 4.97 -2.14 -4.81
CA ILE A 60 6.23 -2.74 -5.29
C ILE A 60 6.92 -1.78 -6.26
N LEU A 61 6.17 -1.21 -7.23
CA LEU A 61 6.70 -0.28 -8.22
C LEU A 61 7.43 0.89 -7.55
N ILE A 62 6.75 1.57 -6.62
CA ILE A 62 7.29 2.77 -5.98
C ILE A 62 8.37 2.40 -4.97
N ARG A 63 8.11 1.43 -4.08
CA ARG A 63 9.06 1.04 -3.03
C ARG A 63 10.38 0.54 -3.59
N MET A 64 10.33 -0.29 -4.66
CA MET A 64 11.54 -0.78 -5.30
C MET A 64 12.29 0.33 -6.04
N SER A 65 11.57 1.24 -6.72
CA SER A 65 12.20 2.40 -7.36
C SER A 65 12.89 3.30 -6.33
N VAL A 66 12.24 3.60 -5.21
CA VAL A 66 12.83 4.36 -4.11
C VAL A 66 14.08 3.65 -3.56
N TYR A 67 13.99 2.35 -3.31
CA TYR A 67 15.12 1.56 -2.81
C TYR A 67 16.33 1.59 -3.77
N LEU A 68 16.10 1.38 -5.06
CA LEU A 68 17.17 1.39 -6.06
C LEU A 68 17.80 2.79 -6.22
N ASN A 69 16.98 3.84 -6.12
CA ASN A 69 17.47 5.21 -6.21
C ASN A 69 18.28 5.60 -4.98
N LEU A 70 17.80 5.32 -3.75
CA LEU A 70 18.44 5.76 -2.51
C LEU A 70 19.57 4.84 -2.02
N ASN A 71 19.43 3.54 -2.19
CA ASN A 71 20.37 2.57 -1.60
C ASN A 71 21.36 1.99 -2.61
N GLN A 72 21.06 2.08 -3.90
CA GLN A 72 21.92 1.58 -4.98
C GLN A 72 22.44 2.70 -5.90
N ASP A 73 22.14 3.97 -5.58
CA ASP A 73 22.54 5.17 -6.32
C ASP A 73 22.18 5.13 -7.82
N TRP A 74 21.09 4.40 -8.16
CA TRP A 74 20.60 4.38 -9.52
C TRP A 74 19.94 5.72 -9.86
N ASN A 75 20.21 6.22 -11.08
CA ASN A 75 19.51 7.42 -11.52
C ASN A 75 17.98 7.19 -11.59
N ALA A 76 17.21 8.28 -11.59
CA ALA A 76 15.76 8.29 -11.53
C ALA A 76 15.07 7.28 -12.49
N TRP A 77 15.54 7.25 -13.75
CA TRP A 77 14.95 6.43 -14.80
C TRP A 77 15.31 4.95 -14.69
N MET A 78 16.58 4.67 -14.36
CA MET A 78 17.02 3.28 -14.10
C MET A 78 16.31 2.70 -12.89
N ALA A 79 16.21 3.46 -11.80
CA ALA A 79 15.49 3.06 -10.59
C ALA A 79 14.02 2.77 -10.87
N LEU A 80 13.36 3.64 -11.67
CA LEU A 80 11.98 3.43 -12.10
C LEU A 80 11.85 2.18 -12.98
N GLY A 81 12.76 1.98 -13.93
CA GLY A 81 12.83 0.75 -14.74
C GLY A 81 12.99 -0.51 -13.92
N GLY A 82 13.84 -0.48 -12.88
CA GLY A 82 14.00 -1.57 -11.92
C GLY A 82 12.71 -1.86 -11.14
N GLY A 83 12.01 -0.82 -10.67
CA GLY A 83 10.70 -0.94 -10.03
C GLY A 83 9.64 -1.55 -10.96
N MET A 84 9.61 -1.13 -12.23
CA MET A 84 8.75 -1.74 -13.26
C MET A 84 9.06 -3.22 -13.44
N GLY A 85 10.35 -3.58 -13.59
CA GLY A 85 10.79 -4.97 -13.74
C GLY A 85 10.36 -5.83 -12.57
N ALA A 86 10.56 -5.36 -11.34
CA ALA A 86 10.12 -6.07 -10.12
C ALA A 86 8.60 -6.27 -10.09
N THR A 87 7.83 -5.25 -10.50
CA THR A 87 6.37 -5.32 -10.54
C THR A 87 5.86 -6.28 -11.60
N ILE A 88 6.44 -6.26 -12.81
CA ILE A 88 6.11 -7.17 -13.90
C ILE A 88 6.41 -8.62 -13.48
N LEU A 89 7.57 -8.84 -12.86
CA LEU A 89 7.96 -10.15 -12.34
C LEU A 89 6.97 -10.65 -11.28
N PHE A 90 6.64 -9.82 -10.30
CA PHE A 90 5.67 -10.17 -9.25
C PHE A 90 4.30 -10.55 -9.84
N LEU A 91 3.75 -9.72 -10.71
CA LEU A 91 2.47 -9.98 -11.35
C LEU A 91 2.50 -11.25 -12.21
N SER A 92 3.58 -11.44 -12.99
CA SER A 92 3.74 -12.62 -13.83
C SER A 92 3.80 -13.90 -12.99
N LEU A 93 4.58 -13.92 -11.92
CA LEU A 93 4.65 -15.06 -11.00
C LEU A 93 3.31 -15.34 -10.31
N PHE A 94 2.61 -14.29 -9.88
CA PHE A 94 1.29 -14.41 -9.29
C PHE A 94 0.29 -15.07 -10.26
N PHE A 95 0.23 -14.61 -11.51
CA PHE A 95 -0.67 -15.19 -12.52
C PHE A 95 -0.28 -16.63 -12.88
N LEU A 96 1.01 -16.94 -12.99
CA LEU A 96 1.49 -18.30 -13.19
C LEU A 96 1.06 -19.24 -12.06
N PHE A 97 1.16 -18.78 -10.82
CA PHE A 97 0.71 -19.55 -9.66
C PHE A 97 -0.80 -19.77 -9.68
N LEU A 98 -1.58 -18.72 -9.98
CA LEU A 98 -3.04 -18.78 -10.01
C LEU A 98 -3.54 -19.72 -11.13
N PHE A 99 -2.93 -19.65 -12.31
CA PHE A 99 -3.32 -20.41 -13.50
C PHE A 99 -2.43 -21.63 -13.78
N ARG A 100 -1.85 -22.23 -12.72
CA ARG A 100 -0.91 -23.38 -12.84
C ARG A 100 -1.45 -24.61 -13.59
N LYS A 101 -2.78 -24.71 -13.80
CA LYS A 101 -3.44 -25.83 -14.48
C LYS A 101 -3.62 -25.61 -15.99
N VAL A 102 -3.17 -24.49 -16.55
CA VAL A 102 -3.31 -24.20 -18.00
C VAL A 102 -2.50 -25.20 -18.83
N LYS A 103 -3.11 -25.75 -19.88
CA LYS A 103 -2.53 -26.81 -20.74
C LYS A 103 -1.28 -26.35 -21.48
N ASN A 104 -1.32 -25.15 -22.10
CA ASN A 104 -0.15 -24.60 -22.83
C ASN A 104 0.56 -23.54 -21.99
N ARG A 105 1.46 -24.00 -21.11
CA ARG A 105 2.19 -23.14 -20.17
C ARG A 105 3.11 -22.13 -20.86
N THR A 106 3.78 -22.52 -21.95
CA THR A 106 4.72 -21.65 -22.66
C THR A 106 4.03 -20.46 -23.29
N LEU A 107 2.92 -20.71 -24.00
CA LEU A 107 2.13 -19.64 -24.60
C LEU A 107 1.54 -18.73 -23.50
N PHE A 108 0.95 -19.34 -22.46
CA PHE A 108 0.38 -18.61 -21.34
C PHE A 108 1.42 -17.70 -20.68
N TYR A 109 2.63 -18.20 -20.42
CA TYR A 109 3.72 -17.42 -19.84
C TYR A 109 4.09 -16.22 -20.72
N LYS A 110 4.30 -16.41 -22.02
CA LYS A 110 4.63 -15.34 -22.97
C LYS A 110 3.55 -14.25 -23.01
N VAL A 111 2.28 -14.66 -23.10
CA VAL A 111 1.15 -13.74 -23.14
C VAL A 111 1.03 -12.97 -21.82
N THR A 112 1.15 -13.65 -20.66
CA THR A 112 1.10 -13.02 -19.34
C THR A 112 2.20 -12.00 -19.18
N LEU A 113 3.45 -12.36 -19.48
CA LEU A 113 4.60 -11.45 -19.36
C LEU A 113 4.41 -10.20 -20.23
N LEU A 114 4.03 -10.38 -21.49
CA LEU A 114 3.77 -9.27 -22.40
C LEU A 114 2.62 -8.38 -21.91
N SER A 115 1.51 -8.99 -21.46
CA SER A 115 0.36 -8.23 -20.95
C SER A 115 0.72 -7.42 -19.70
N MET A 116 1.51 -8.00 -18.77
CA MET A 116 1.96 -7.29 -17.58
C MET A 116 2.96 -6.17 -17.94
N ALA A 117 3.85 -6.39 -18.90
CA ALA A 117 4.76 -5.36 -19.38
C ALA A 117 4.01 -4.19 -20.02
N VAL A 118 3.01 -4.46 -20.84
CA VAL A 118 2.15 -3.43 -21.44
C VAL A 118 1.38 -2.68 -20.36
N LEU A 119 0.76 -3.37 -19.41
CA LEU A 119 -0.03 -2.77 -18.33
C LEU A 119 0.82 -1.82 -17.47
N VAL A 120 1.93 -2.33 -16.94
CA VAL A 120 2.83 -1.57 -16.06
C VAL A 120 3.50 -0.43 -16.82
N GLY A 121 3.93 -0.69 -18.07
CA GLY A 121 4.54 0.31 -18.94
C GLY A 121 3.59 1.45 -19.28
N SER A 122 2.36 1.14 -19.69
CA SER A 122 1.33 2.15 -20.00
C SER A 122 0.99 3.00 -18.79
N PHE A 123 0.82 2.38 -17.62
CA PHE A 123 0.60 3.12 -16.36
C PHE A 123 1.77 4.05 -16.04
N THR A 124 3.01 3.55 -16.19
CA THR A 124 4.21 4.35 -15.90
C THR A 124 4.35 5.54 -16.85
N ILE A 125 4.17 5.32 -18.16
CA ILE A 125 4.19 6.40 -19.15
C ILE A 125 3.13 7.46 -18.83
N TYR A 126 1.89 7.02 -18.55
CA TYR A 126 0.80 7.91 -18.16
C TYR A 126 1.15 8.69 -16.88
N GLY A 127 1.58 8.01 -15.82
CA GLY A 127 1.84 8.63 -14.52
C GLY A 127 3.04 9.58 -14.52
N VAL A 128 4.05 9.30 -15.36
CA VAL A 128 5.20 10.20 -15.52
C VAL A 128 4.85 11.43 -16.36
N GLY A 129 4.01 11.29 -17.36
CA GLY A 129 3.75 12.35 -18.33
C GLY A 129 2.52 13.21 -18.05
N TYR A 130 1.61 12.80 -17.19
CA TYR A 130 0.32 13.44 -17.09
C TYR A 130 -0.20 13.64 -15.67
N LEU A 131 -0.66 14.87 -15.39
CA LEU A 131 -1.42 15.24 -14.20
C LEU A 131 -2.77 15.82 -14.63
N LYS A 132 -3.87 15.26 -14.13
CA LYS A 132 -5.22 15.78 -14.41
C LYS A 132 -5.42 17.16 -13.82
N SER A 133 -6.15 18.06 -14.53
CA SER A 133 -6.49 19.40 -14.04
C SER A 133 -7.19 19.36 -12.68
N ALA A 134 -8.11 18.39 -12.47
CA ALA A 134 -8.80 18.20 -11.20
C ALA A 134 -7.86 17.86 -10.01
N ASN A 135 -6.67 17.37 -10.28
CA ASN A 135 -5.69 16.99 -9.27
C ASN A 135 -4.61 18.08 -9.05
N ALA A 136 -4.68 19.21 -9.75
CA ALA A 136 -3.80 20.35 -9.55
C ALA A 136 -4.60 21.56 -9.03
N LYS A 137 -4.05 22.28 -8.06
CA LYS A 137 -4.68 23.51 -7.51
C LYS A 137 -4.78 24.59 -8.60
N THR A 138 -3.80 24.70 -9.45
CA THR A 138 -3.71 25.69 -10.55
C THR A 138 -3.11 25.07 -11.80
N GLU A 139 -3.27 25.73 -12.97
CA GLU A 139 -2.63 25.29 -14.20
C GLU A 139 -1.10 25.36 -14.10
N ALA A 140 -0.56 26.38 -13.44
CA ALA A 140 0.89 26.53 -13.22
C ALA A 140 1.51 25.28 -12.56
N ILE A 141 0.80 24.60 -11.64
CA ILE A 141 1.26 23.34 -11.02
C ILE A 141 1.35 22.21 -12.06
N ARG A 142 0.45 22.18 -13.04
CA ARG A 142 0.51 21.20 -14.13
C ARG A 142 1.68 21.44 -15.08
N GLU A 143 1.98 22.70 -15.39
CA GLU A 143 3.11 23.08 -16.23
C GLU A 143 4.44 22.64 -15.63
N VAL A 144 4.60 22.78 -14.31
CA VAL A 144 5.82 22.36 -13.60
C VAL A 144 5.83 20.87 -13.19
N TYR A 145 4.78 20.09 -13.50
CA TYR A 145 4.72 18.67 -13.10
C TYR A 145 5.90 17.86 -13.62
N ASN A 146 6.39 18.18 -14.81
CA ASN A 146 7.52 17.49 -15.41
C ASN A 146 8.88 17.78 -14.72
N THR A 147 8.96 18.80 -13.88
CA THR A 147 10.16 19.06 -13.06
C THR A 147 10.20 18.15 -11.82
N LEU A 148 9.08 17.58 -11.42
CA LEU A 148 9.02 16.65 -10.29
C LEU A 148 9.77 15.34 -10.61
N HIS A 149 10.49 14.80 -9.65
CA HIS A 149 11.24 13.55 -9.80
C HIS A 149 10.35 12.39 -10.30
N PRO A 150 10.78 11.59 -11.31
CA PRO A 150 9.96 10.56 -11.95
C PRO A 150 9.30 9.60 -10.96
N ILE A 151 10.00 9.19 -9.90
CA ILE A 151 9.45 8.30 -8.84
C ILE A 151 8.30 9.00 -8.10
N LEU A 152 8.42 10.28 -7.77
CA LEU A 152 7.35 11.06 -7.14
C LEU A 152 6.14 11.22 -8.07
N ARG A 153 6.37 11.40 -9.38
CA ARG A 153 5.28 11.44 -10.37
C ARG A 153 4.46 10.15 -10.37
N ILE A 154 5.12 8.99 -10.29
CA ILE A 154 4.43 7.69 -10.18
C ILE A 154 3.71 7.55 -8.84
N ALA A 155 4.29 8.03 -7.74
CA ALA A 155 3.62 8.02 -6.44
C ALA A 155 2.35 8.90 -6.47
N VAL A 156 2.43 10.10 -7.05
CA VAL A 156 1.29 10.99 -7.27
C VAL A 156 0.23 10.32 -8.15
N ALA A 157 0.62 9.75 -9.30
CA ALA A 157 -0.31 9.06 -10.21
C ALA A 157 -1.01 7.89 -9.51
N SER A 158 -0.29 7.11 -8.72
CA SER A 158 -0.87 5.98 -7.96
C SER A 158 -1.87 6.48 -6.90
N THR A 159 -1.55 7.57 -6.20
CA THR A 159 -2.45 8.13 -5.19
C THR A 159 -3.66 8.81 -5.80
N THR A 160 -3.52 9.52 -6.93
CA THR A 160 -4.66 10.13 -7.64
C THR A 160 -5.58 9.10 -8.29
N LEU A 161 -5.05 7.91 -8.64
CA LEU A 161 -5.84 6.79 -9.12
C LEU A 161 -6.68 6.18 -7.99
N ALA A 162 -6.10 6.06 -6.79
CA ALA A 162 -6.79 5.56 -5.60
C ALA A 162 -7.79 6.58 -5.04
N GLU A 163 -7.50 7.88 -5.20
CA GLU A 163 -8.29 9.00 -4.69
C GLU A 163 -8.34 10.14 -5.72
N HIS A 164 -9.42 10.19 -6.48
CA HIS A 164 -9.60 11.17 -7.55
C HIS A 164 -9.75 12.64 -7.08
N ASN A 165 -10.10 12.86 -5.80
CA ASN A 165 -10.22 14.20 -5.19
C ASN A 165 -8.90 14.70 -4.57
N LEU A 166 -7.80 13.97 -4.74
CA LEU A 166 -6.49 14.42 -4.27
C LEU A 166 -6.05 15.64 -5.07
N VAL A 167 -5.65 16.72 -4.39
CA VAL A 167 -5.22 17.98 -5.00
C VAL A 167 -3.78 18.28 -4.62
N ILE A 168 -2.92 18.46 -5.62
CA ILE A 168 -1.55 18.94 -5.45
C ILE A 168 -1.61 20.47 -5.34
N THR A 169 -0.99 20.99 -4.31
CA THR A 169 -1.01 22.42 -4.01
C THR A 169 0.29 23.11 -4.38
N ASP A 170 1.39 22.36 -4.43
CA ASP A 170 2.70 22.90 -4.77
C ASP A 170 3.71 21.83 -5.22
N ILE A 171 4.64 22.20 -6.09
CA ILE A 171 5.73 21.33 -6.56
C ILE A 171 7.05 22.08 -6.48
N SER A 172 7.25 23.11 -7.32
CA SER A 172 8.51 23.85 -7.47
C SER A 172 8.37 25.23 -6.82
N ARG A 173 9.40 25.61 -6.06
CA ARG A 173 9.51 26.96 -5.47
C ARG A 173 10.88 27.54 -5.80
N THR A 174 10.92 28.86 -5.86
CA THR A 174 12.15 29.64 -5.87
C THR A 174 12.36 30.30 -4.49
N LYS A 175 13.50 30.96 -4.28
CA LYS A 175 13.71 31.74 -3.05
C LYS A 175 12.77 32.93 -2.96
N GLU A 176 12.45 33.51 -4.11
CA GLU A 176 11.53 34.64 -4.29
C GLU A 176 10.11 34.23 -3.86
N ASP A 177 9.63 33.05 -4.23
CA ASP A 177 8.32 32.51 -3.82
C ASP A 177 8.19 32.42 -2.28
N TYR A 178 9.27 32.03 -1.58
CA TYR A 178 9.27 32.03 -0.11
C TYR A 178 9.10 33.43 0.47
N ILE A 179 9.75 34.43 -0.11
CA ILE A 179 9.64 35.83 0.33
C ILE A 179 8.22 36.35 0.08
N GLU A 180 7.62 36.09 -1.07
CA GLU A 180 6.25 36.45 -1.40
C GLU A 180 5.23 35.80 -0.46
N MET A 181 5.50 34.58 0.02
CA MET A 181 4.70 33.90 1.02
C MET A 181 4.90 34.43 2.45
N GLY A 182 5.81 35.42 2.64
CA GLY A 182 6.16 35.93 3.97
C GLY A 182 7.01 34.95 4.80
N LEU A 183 7.67 33.97 4.15
CA LEU A 183 8.52 32.97 4.76
C LEU A 183 10.00 33.29 4.53
N SER A 184 10.85 32.94 5.48
CA SER A 184 12.29 33.02 5.27
C SER A 184 12.72 31.96 4.24
N PRO A 185 13.48 32.35 3.17
CA PRO A 185 14.03 31.40 2.25
C PRO A 185 14.91 30.37 2.98
N ARG A 186 14.71 29.10 2.71
CA ARG A 186 15.56 28.04 3.23
C ARG A 186 16.75 27.84 2.30
N GLU A 187 17.93 27.56 2.86
CA GLU A 187 19.11 27.24 2.05
C GLU A 187 18.93 25.91 1.32
N SER A 188 18.28 24.94 1.98
CA SER A 188 17.95 23.63 1.41
C SER A 188 16.45 23.39 1.48
N SER A 189 15.83 23.17 0.33
CA SER A 189 14.43 22.77 0.23
C SER A 189 14.29 21.76 -0.89
N TYR A 190 13.56 20.67 -0.66
CA TYR A 190 13.26 19.69 -1.70
C TYR A 190 12.33 20.23 -2.80
N HIS A 191 11.71 21.41 -2.59
CA HIS A 191 10.99 22.15 -3.62
C HIS A 191 11.88 22.92 -4.59
N TYR A 192 13.18 23.06 -4.28
CA TYR A 192 14.15 23.58 -5.24
C TYR A 192 14.57 22.50 -6.23
N MET A 193 15.03 22.92 -7.40
CA MET A 193 15.71 22.04 -8.33
C MET A 193 16.96 21.45 -7.66
N GLN A 194 17.00 20.13 -7.52
CA GLN A 194 18.11 19.41 -6.92
C GLN A 194 19.22 19.13 -7.97
N PRO A 195 20.44 18.73 -7.55
CA PRO A 195 21.51 18.33 -8.47
C PRO A 195 21.15 17.20 -9.44
N THR A 196 20.10 16.41 -9.10
CA THR A 196 19.50 15.39 -9.99
C THR A 196 18.82 15.96 -11.23
N GLY A 197 18.61 17.27 -11.31
CA GLY A 197 17.81 17.94 -12.33
C GLY A 197 16.30 17.86 -12.11
N TYR A 198 15.86 17.48 -10.90
CA TYR A 198 14.44 17.36 -10.52
C TYR A 198 14.15 18.04 -9.19
N VAL A 199 12.89 18.40 -9.01
CA VAL A 199 12.30 18.76 -7.72
C VAL A 199 11.96 17.47 -6.97
N HIS A 200 12.30 17.41 -5.69
CA HIS A 200 12.18 16.22 -4.87
C HIS A 200 11.06 16.29 -3.83
N ALA A 201 10.16 17.28 -3.94
CA ALA A 201 9.01 17.40 -3.05
C ALA A 201 7.73 17.76 -3.80
N VAL A 202 6.60 17.41 -3.17
CA VAL A 202 5.25 17.77 -3.60
C VAL A 202 4.37 17.97 -2.37
N ASP A 203 3.54 19.01 -2.37
CA ASP A 203 2.59 19.30 -1.32
C ASP A 203 1.18 18.87 -1.74
N ILE A 204 0.50 18.11 -0.89
CA ILE A 204 -0.83 17.58 -1.13
C ILE A 204 -1.81 18.19 -0.13
N ARG A 205 -2.96 18.67 -0.62
CA ARG A 205 -4.00 19.27 0.21
C ARG A 205 -4.57 18.26 1.20
N THR A 206 -4.68 18.68 2.48
CA THR A 206 -5.32 17.92 3.55
C THR A 206 -6.53 18.62 4.15
N ILE A 207 -6.67 19.94 3.92
CA ILE A 207 -7.86 20.72 4.33
C ILE A 207 -9.12 20.18 3.65
N GLY A 208 -10.21 20.07 4.43
CA GLY A 208 -11.51 19.61 3.94
C GLY A 208 -11.67 18.11 3.84
N HIS A 209 -10.65 17.35 4.25
CA HIS A 209 -10.66 15.88 4.27
C HIS A 209 -10.67 15.34 5.71
N SER A 210 -11.19 14.12 5.89
CA SER A 210 -11.20 13.47 7.21
C SER A 210 -9.78 13.13 7.68
N GLU A 211 -9.57 13.16 8.99
CA GLU A 211 -8.28 12.81 9.58
C GLU A 211 -7.84 11.38 9.26
N LEU A 212 -8.80 10.43 9.24
CA LEU A 212 -8.53 9.05 8.84
C LEU A 212 -7.94 8.97 7.43
N ARG A 213 -8.51 9.71 6.48
CA ARG A 213 -8.01 9.80 5.10
C ARG A 213 -6.58 10.36 5.08
N ASN A 214 -6.32 11.46 5.76
CA ASN A 214 -5.02 12.13 5.78
C ASN A 214 -3.94 11.25 6.42
N VAL A 215 -4.26 10.56 7.49
CA VAL A 215 -3.38 9.60 8.16
C VAL A 215 -3.11 8.39 7.26
N THR A 216 -4.13 7.84 6.60
CA THR A 216 -3.97 6.71 5.66
C THR A 216 -3.07 7.08 4.49
N LEU A 217 -3.27 8.25 3.89
CA LEU A 217 -2.44 8.76 2.80
C LEU A 217 -0.97 8.92 3.25
N LYS A 218 -0.76 9.57 4.40
CA LYS A 218 0.57 9.71 5.00
C LYS A 218 1.25 8.36 5.16
N TRP A 219 0.60 7.41 5.80
CA TRP A 219 1.19 6.08 6.03
C TRP A 219 1.44 5.30 4.75
N ALA A 220 0.53 5.38 3.76
CA ALA A 220 0.72 4.73 2.47
C ALA A 220 2.00 5.23 1.78
N LEU A 221 2.19 6.55 1.69
CA LEU A 221 3.37 7.16 1.09
C LEU A 221 4.65 6.87 1.89
N THR A 222 4.58 6.90 3.23
CA THR A 222 5.72 6.53 4.09
C THR A 222 6.13 5.07 3.88
N LEU A 223 5.19 4.14 3.81
CA LEU A 223 5.46 2.73 3.54
C LEU A 223 6.07 2.51 2.14
N MET A 224 5.72 3.34 1.17
CA MET A 224 6.36 3.35 -0.15
C MET A 224 7.80 3.86 -0.12
N GLY A 225 8.29 4.38 1.02
CA GLY A 225 9.67 4.84 1.23
C GLY A 225 9.87 6.33 1.05
N LEU A 226 8.79 7.10 0.95
CA LEU A 226 8.85 8.56 0.87
C LEU A 226 8.86 9.18 2.27
N GLN A 227 9.50 10.33 2.42
CA GLN A 227 9.38 11.14 3.63
C GLN A 227 8.07 11.92 3.59
N THR A 228 7.34 11.93 4.70
CA THR A 228 6.05 12.62 4.78
C THR A 228 5.96 13.43 6.07
N ILE A 229 5.68 14.72 5.93
CA ILE A 229 5.48 15.66 7.05
C ILE A 229 4.12 16.31 6.88
N ARG A 230 3.27 16.24 7.92
CA ARG A 230 2.00 16.95 7.95
C ARG A 230 2.19 18.33 8.57
N HIS A 231 1.89 19.38 7.83
CA HIS A 231 1.78 20.73 8.33
C HIS A 231 0.30 21.01 8.65
N VAL A 232 0.02 21.36 9.90
CA VAL A 232 -1.34 21.66 10.39
C VAL A 232 -1.46 23.15 10.62
N GLY A 233 -2.57 23.76 10.23
CA GLY A 233 -2.82 25.18 10.39
C GLY A 233 -3.59 25.77 9.21
N THR A 234 -3.40 27.06 8.96
CA THR A 234 -4.12 27.81 7.89
C THR A 234 -3.85 27.25 6.49
N ALA A 235 -2.68 26.66 6.26
CA ALA A 235 -2.27 26.02 5.01
C ALA A 235 -2.04 24.53 5.21
N ASP A 236 -2.99 23.79 5.83
CA ASP A 236 -2.86 22.38 6.14
C ASP A 236 -2.61 21.54 4.87
N HIS A 237 -1.44 20.91 4.82
CA HIS A 237 -1.01 20.07 3.71
C HIS A 237 -0.10 18.93 4.17
N LEU A 238 -0.02 17.90 3.36
CA LEU A 238 0.94 16.81 3.50
C LEU A 238 2.12 17.09 2.55
N HIS A 239 3.27 17.43 3.11
CA HIS A 239 4.54 17.51 2.41
C HIS A 239 5.06 16.10 2.18
N VAL A 240 5.37 15.75 0.94
CA VAL A 240 5.87 14.44 0.52
C VAL A 240 7.18 14.65 -0.24
N ALA A 241 8.25 14.04 0.22
CA ALA A 241 9.56 14.18 -0.40
C ALA A 241 10.25 12.84 -0.66
N LEU A 242 11.01 12.80 -1.73
CA LEU A 242 12.01 11.75 -1.98
C LEU A 242 13.35 12.29 -1.45
N PRO A 243 13.91 11.71 -0.37
CA PRO A 243 15.19 12.17 0.17
C PRO A 243 16.30 12.03 -0.85
N THR A 244 17.38 12.80 -0.66
CA THR A 244 18.61 12.73 -1.45
C THR A 244 19.76 12.26 -0.59
N ASN A 245 20.76 11.64 -1.19
CA ASN A 245 21.96 11.15 -0.50
C ASN A 245 23.12 12.17 -0.57
N PHE A 246 22.83 13.45 -0.89
CA PHE A 246 23.86 14.51 -0.92
C PHE A 246 23.87 15.31 0.36
#